data_fce7f0ff20c04caeafba2bc93be5f866
#
_entry.id   fce7f0ff20c04caeafba2bc93be5f866
#
_cell.length_a   1.000
_cell.length_b   1.000
_cell.length_c   1.000
_cell.angle_alpha   90.00
_cell.angle_beta   90.00
_cell.angle_gamma   90.00
#
_symmetry.space_group_name_H-M   'P 1'
#
loop_
_entity.id
_entity.type
_entity.pdbx_description
1 polymer ?
#
loop_
_entity_poly.entity_id
_entity_poly.type
_entity_poly.pdbx_seq_one_letter_code
_entity_poly.pdbx_strand_id
1 'polypeptide(L)'
;MPVNEPSDSTDNTPSPLKQTPLAPASPKGALRIIFIIVFADLMGFGVIIPLLPIYARTFDASNLQVTLLFSVFSLCQLVASPVLGTLSDKYGRRPVLILSQLGSAFGYVILALATEVEWASPFVGLMLLYVSRVIDGASGGNISTAQAYVSDVTTPANRAKGMGVIGAAFGIGFAVGPALGGVLGHYNVSWPAWAAATFCTVAAVLTYLKLPESRWLKGVSAKPQAEEGVSWWNPARLKPLVRNRPLMQLQCIWFLSMTAFVMLEAVFAIFLVDRFNYGTVEIGWFFAYVGVIIAIVQGGLIGRLTKRFGEWPLTIAGPLLVTVAMLGYVEVGREVAWAGLALLLVCGLFNATGRSLQTPTLSSLVSKFSPEDQQGVVFGLYHGLGSLARVVGPVGAGLLYDRHHSAPFMVAGIITLGAAVWTIGLRMSLGARARQFDTGTLPPKTVPET
;
A
#
# COMPACT_ATOMS: atom_id res chain seq x y z
N MET A 1 71.83 -13.52 36.49
CA MET A 1 71.92 -12.67 35.28
C MET A 1 70.57 -12.77 34.57
N PRO A 2 69.74 -11.78 34.56
CA PRO A 2 68.49 -11.79 33.77
C PRO A 2 68.78 -11.18 32.38
N VAL A 3 68.26 -11.88 31.35
CA VAL A 3 68.36 -11.47 29.95
C VAL A 3 67.30 -10.41 29.65
N ASN A 4 67.74 -9.26 29.11
CA ASN A 4 66.93 -8.18 28.59
C ASN A 4 66.19 -8.60 27.31
N GLU A 5 64.88 -8.49 27.24
CA GLU A 5 64.10 -8.42 26.00
C GLU A 5 64.00 -6.98 25.50
N PRO A 6 64.10 -6.75 24.18
CA PRO A 6 63.96 -5.42 23.62
C PRO A 6 62.48 -5.09 23.37
N SER A 7 62.05 -3.95 23.93
CA SER A 7 60.85 -3.26 23.53
C SER A 7 61.12 -2.55 22.19
N ASP A 8 60.38 -2.89 21.14
CA ASP A 8 60.01 -1.95 20.10
C ASP A 8 58.96 -2.49 19.13
N SER A 9 57.80 -1.92 19.12
CA SER A 9 56.98 -1.79 17.92
C SER A 9 55.97 -0.64 18.11
N THR A 10 56.36 0.51 17.63
CA THR A 10 55.48 1.65 17.39
C THR A 10 54.43 1.26 16.32
N ASP A 11 53.26 0.89 16.77
CA ASP A 11 52.09 0.66 15.91
C ASP A 11 51.47 2.00 15.56
N ASN A 12 51.89 2.55 14.43
CA ASN A 12 51.34 3.74 13.81
C ASN A 12 50.16 3.40 12.92
N THR A 13 49.09 2.79 13.46
CA THR A 13 47.82 2.71 12.78
C THR A 13 47.08 4.06 12.92
N PRO A 14 46.70 4.71 11.82
CA PRO A 14 45.90 5.95 11.91
C PRO A 14 44.54 5.62 12.55
N SER A 15 44.27 6.25 13.70
CA SER A 15 43.01 6.13 14.40
C SER A 15 41.85 6.45 13.45
N PRO A 16 40.81 5.60 13.33
CA PRO A 16 39.65 5.94 12.54
C PRO A 16 38.98 7.19 13.10
N LEU A 17 38.76 8.14 12.22
CA LEU A 17 38.04 9.39 12.50
C LEU A 17 36.83 9.08 13.42
N LYS A 18 36.90 9.57 14.65
CA LYS A 18 35.78 9.58 15.60
C LYS A 18 34.65 10.39 14.99
N GLN A 19 33.79 9.74 14.21
CA GLN A 19 32.46 10.27 13.95
C GLN A 19 31.73 10.25 15.28
N THR A 20 31.54 11.43 15.86
CA THR A 20 30.73 11.64 17.05
C THR A 20 29.35 11.02 16.79
N PRO A 21 28.92 9.98 17.51
CA PRO A 21 27.58 9.45 17.32
C PRO A 21 26.62 10.55 17.76
N LEU A 22 25.81 11.05 16.83
CA LEU A 22 24.59 11.76 17.19
C LEU A 22 23.86 10.88 18.20
N ALA A 23 23.59 11.42 19.39
CA ALA A 23 22.96 10.71 20.48
C ALA A 23 21.77 9.90 19.96
N PRO A 24 21.58 8.63 20.37
CA PRO A 24 20.52 7.79 19.85
C PRO A 24 19.19 8.51 20.07
N ALA A 25 18.53 8.90 18.97
CA ALA A 25 17.20 9.48 19.04
C ALA A 25 16.32 8.52 19.83
N SER A 26 15.64 9.02 20.87
CA SER A 26 14.73 8.15 21.63
C SER A 26 13.81 7.43 20.65
N PRO A 27 13.42 6.16 20.89
CA PRO A 27 12.53 5.42 19.98
C PRO A 27 11.27 6.19 19.62
N LYS A 28 10.79 7.05 20.51
CA LYS A 28 9.64 7.96 20.26
C LYS A 28 9.95 9.05 19.23
N GLY A 29 11.18 9.60 19.22
CA GLY A 29 11.60 10.59 18.23
C GLY A 29 11.68 10.00 16.82
N ALA A 30 12.29 8.82 16.67
CA ALA A 30 12.39 8.10 15.40
C ALA A 30 11.01 7.76 14.80
N LEU A 31 10.05 7.30 15.63
CA LEU A 31 8.69 6.99 15.17
C LEU A 31 7.92 8.24 14.70
N ARG A 32 8.13 9.40 15.33
CA ARG A 32 7.52 10.65 14.86
C ARG A 32 8.08 11.07 13.50
N ILE A 33 9.38 10.94 13.30
CA ILE A 33 10.04 11.29 12.04
C ILE A 33 9.56 10.36 10.94
N ILE A 34 9.52 9.04 11.18
CA ILE A 34 9.05 8.09 10.19
C ILE A 34 7.56 8.32 9.83
N PHE A 35 6.73 8.73 10.80
CA PHE A 35 5.36 9.13 10.53
C PHE A 35 5.29 10.29 9.54
N ILE A 36 6.04 11.37 9.78
CA ILE A 36 6.05 12.55 8.91
C ILE A 36 6.54 12.19 7.51
N ILE A 37 7.59 11.37 7.42
CA ILE A 37 8.16 10.90 6.17
C ILE A 37 7.14 10.09 5.36
N VAL A 38 6.55 9.07 5.98
CA VAL A 38 5.56 8.21 5.33
C VAL A 38 4.28 8.99 5.00
N PHE A 39 3.87 9.90 5.88
CA PHE A 39 2.72 10.76 5.64
C PHE A 39 2.94 11.68 4.44
N ALA A 40 4.09 12.36 4.35
CA ALA A 40 4.41 13.24 3.23
C ALA A 40 4.45 12.47 1.88
N ASP A 41 5.01 11.28 1.89
CA ASP A 41 5.03 10.40 0.73
C ASP A 41 3.62 9.95 0.29
N LEU A 42 2.80 9.53 1.26
CA LEU A 42 1.41 9.14 0.99
C LEU A 42 0.52 10.33 0.60
N MET A 43 0.83 11.53 1.06
CA MET A 43 0.20 12.75 0.57
C MET A 43 0.50 12.95 -0.92
N GLY A 44 1.75 12.77 -1.37
CA GLY A 44 2.12 12.86 -2.78
C GLY A 44 1.31 11.88 -3.64
N PHE A 45 1.25 10.63 -3.22
CA PHE A 45 0.46 9.59 -3.88
C PHE A 45 -1.05 9.88 -3.87
N GLY A 46 -1.61 10.25 -2.70
CA GLY A 46 -3.04 10.52 -2.52
C GLY A 46 -3.53 11.74 -3.31
N VAL A 47 -2.68 12.75 -3.48
CA VAL A 47 -2.98 13.95 -4.29
C VAL A 47 -3.15 13.60 -5.78
N ILE A 48 -2.37 12.65 -6.29
CA ILE A 48 -2.29 12.35 -7.73
C ILE A 48 -3.29 11.28 -8.17
N ILE A 49 -3.51 10.22 -7.39
CA ILE A 49 -4.28 9.05 -7.82
C ILE A 49 -5.67 9.40 -8.37
N PRO A 50 -6.52 10.17 -7.68
CA PRO A 50 -7.86 10.45 -8.19
C PRO A 50 -7.85 11.41 -9.39
N LEU A 51 -6.75 12.13 -9.62
CA LEU A 51 -6.62 13.10 -10.72
C LEU A 51 -5.93 12.51 -11.95
N LEU A 52 -5.28 11.35 -11.81
CA LEU A 52 -4.55 10.71 -12.92
C LEU A 52 -5.41 10.50 -14.18
N PRO A 53 -6.70 10.10 -14.08
CA PRO A 53 -7.58 10.05 -15.25
C PRO A 53 -7.80 11.41 -15.91
N ILE A 54 -7.89 12.49 -15.13
CA ILE A 54 -8.08 13.85 -15.66
C ILE A 54 -6.82 14.25 -16.44
N TYR A 55 -5.62 14.02 -15.88
CA TYR A 55 -4.37 14.28 -16.59
C TYR A 55 -4.26 13.52 -17.92
N ALA A 56 -4.63 12.24 -17.93
CA ALA A 56 -4.54 11.45 -19.15
C ALA A 56 -5.54 11.92 -20.23
N ARG A 57 -6.73 12.36 -19.82
CA ARG A 57 -7.75 12.89 -20.74
C ARG A 57 -7.36 14.21 -21.38
N THR A 58 -6.48 15.03 -20.78
CA THR A 58 -5.94 16.22 -21.47
C THR A 58 -5.11 15.87 -22.71
N PHE A 59 -4.71 14.61 -22.84
CA PHE A 59 -3.96 14.06 -23.98
C PHE A 59 -4.77 13.07 -24.81
N ASP A 60 -6.09 13.17 -24.81
CA ASP A 60 -7.02 12.32 -25.57
C ASP A 60 -6.85 10.80 -25.29
N ALA A 61 -6.38 10.44 -24.10
CA ALA A 61 -6.16 9.06 -23.72
C ALA A 61 -7.47 8.27 -23.63
N SER A 62 -7.49 7.06 -24.21
CA SER A 62 -8.61 6.11 -24.02
C SER A 62 -8.67 5.62 -22.57
N ASN A 63 -9.84 5.09 -22.15
CA ASN A 63 -9.99 4.58 -20.78
C ASN A 63 -9.00 3.46 -20.47
N LEU A 64 -8.68 2.60 -21.45
CA LEU A 64 -7.63 1.59 -21.29
C LEU A 64 -6.26 2.24 -21.04
N GLN A 65 -5.89 3.28 -21.80
CA GLN A 65 -4.62 3.99 -21.60
C GLN A 65 -4.57 4.66 -20.21
N VAL A 66 -5.67 5.24 -19.74
CA VAL A 66 -5.78 5.80 -18.39
C VAL A 66 -5.53 4.72 -17.34
N THR A 67 -6.20 3.58 -17.43
CA THR A 67 -6.07 2.50 -16.44
C THR A 67 -4.71 1.81 -16.50
N LEU A 68 -4.07 1.77 -17.67
CA LEU A 68 -2.70 1.27 -17.82
C LEU A 68 -1.66 2.10 -17.05
N LEU A 69 -1.88 3.40 -16.82
CA LEU A 69 -0.98 4.22 -15.97
C LEU A 69 -0.88 3.66 -14.54
N PHE A 70 -1.98 3.14 -13.99
CA PHE A 70 -1.99 2.47 -12.68
C PHE A 70 -1.26 1.12 -12.72
N SER A 71 -1.47 0.36 -13.80
CA SER A 71 -0.84 -0.95 -13.97
C SER A 71 0.66 -0.84 -14.16
N VAL A 72 1.14 0.11 -14.95
CA VAL A 72 2.57 0.36 -15.20
C VAL A 72 3.27 0.74 -13.90
N PHE A 73 2.70 1.69 -13.15
CA PHE A 73 3.21 2.05 -11.81
C PHE A 73 3.34 0.81 -10.92
N SER A 74 2.26 0.01 -10.83
CA SER A 74 2.21 -1.16 -9.95
C SER A 74 3.16 -2.27 -10.39
N LEU A 75 3.35 -2.46 -11.70
CA LEU A 75 4.31 -3.41 -12.24
C LEU A 75 5.75 -3.01 -11.90
N CYS A 76 6.09 -1.74 -12.10
CA CYS A 76 7.41 -1.22 -11.73
C CYS A 76 7.65 -1.34 -10.23
N GLN A 77 6.65 -1.04 -9.39
CA GLN A 77 6.74 -1.18 -7.94
C GLN A 77 6.90 -2.65 -7.51
N LEU A 78 6.18 -3.58 -8.16
CA LEU A 78 6.28 -5.02 -7.89
C LEU A 78 7.72 -5.53 -8.11
N VAL A 79 8.35 -5.09 -9.20
CA VAL A 79 9.73 -5.47 -9.54
C VAL A 79 10.74 -4.75 -8.66
N ALA A 80 10.54 -3.45 -8.40
CA ALA A 80 11.49 -2.63 -7.66
C ALA A 80 11.49 -2.92 -6.15
N SER A 81 10.34 -3.27 -5.54
CA SER A 81 10.24 -3.43 -4.08
C SER A 81 11.21 -4.48 -3.50
N PRO A 82 11.38 -5.68 -4.07
CA PRO A 82 12.39 -6.64 -3.58
C PRO A 82 13.83 -6.13 -3.74
N VAL A 83 14.10 -5.42 -4.85
CA VAL A 83 15.42 -4.85 -5.13
C VAL A 83 15.75 -3.76 -4.11
N LEU A 84 14.84 -2.82 -3.88
CA LEU A 84 15.00 -1.76 -2.89
C LEU A 84 15.08 -2.33 -1.47
N GLY A 85 14.34 -3.39 -1.17
CA GLY A 85 14.44 -4.14 0.08
C GLY A 85 15.86 -4.67 0.31
N THR A 86 16.41 -5.41 -0.64
CA THR A 86 17.78 -5.96 -0.54
C THR A 86 18.85 -4.86 -0.51
N LEU A 87 18.68 -3.79 -1.30
CA LEU A 87 19.57 -2.62 -1.25
C LEU A 87 19.52 -1.96 0.14
N SER A 88 18.34 -1.86 0.75
CA SER A 88 18.19 -1.27 2.08
C SER A 88 18.80 -2.12 3.18
N ASP A 89 18.85 -3.46 3.01
CA ASP A 89 19.57 -4.37 3.89
C ASP A 89 21.09 -4.23 3.74
N LYS A 90 21.56 -3.95 2.52
CA LYS A 90 23.00 -3.86 2.21
C LYS A 90 23.58 -2.48 2.54
N TYR A 91 22.94 -1.41 2.13
CA TYR A 91 23.44 -0.04 2.20
C TYR A 91 22.87 0.77 3.37
N GLY A 92 21.86 0.24 4.06
CA GLY A 92 21.13 0.92 5.12
C GLY A 92 19.76 1.40 4.69
N ARG A 93 18.88 1.60 5.67
CA ARG A 93 17.48 2.01 5.43
C ARG A 93 17.37 3.46 4.96
N ARG A 94 18.14 4.36 5.60
CA ARG A 94 18.09 5.80 5.33
C ARG A 94 18.47 6.19 3.90
N PRO A 95 19.59 5.74 3.30
CA PRO A 95 19.95 6.08 1.92
C PRO A 95 18.90 5.62 0.90
N VAL A 96 18.34 4.42 1.10
CA VAL A 96 17.33 3.87 0.18
C VAL A 96 16.02 4.65 0.28
N LEU A 97 15.58 5.05 1.49
CA LEU A 97 14.43 5.93 1.66
C LEU A 97 14.62 7.27 0.95
N ILE A 98 15.80 7.90 1.08
CA ILE A 98 16.10 9.18 0.41
C ILE A 98 16.05 9.02 -1.10
N LEU A 99 16.72 7.99 -1.65
CA LEU A 99 16.74 7.73 -3.08
C LEU A 99 15.35 7.47 -3.65
N SER A 100 14.55 6.67 -2.93
CA SER A 100 13.17 6.38 -3.27
C SER A 100 12.31 7.65 -3.33
N GLN A 101 12.39 8.51 -2.30
CA GLN A 101 11.63 9.76 -2.24
C GLN A 101 12.07 10.77 -3.32
N LEU A 102 13.36 10.87 -3.61
CA LEU A 102 13.86 11.73 -4.69
C LEU A 102 13.44 11.21 -6.07
N GLY A 103 13.43 9.89 -6.26
CA GLY A 103 12.91 9.27 -7.48
C GLY A 103 11.42 9.55 -7.69
N SER A 104 10.60 9.42 -6.65
CA SER A 104 9.16 9.79 -6.71
C SER A 104 9.00 11.30 -6.96
N ALA A 105 9.77 12.16 -6.28
CA ALA A 105 9.75 13.60 -6.53
C ALA A 105 10.07 13.93 -7.99
N PHE A 106 11.09 13.30 -8.56
CA PHE A 106 11.45 13.48 -9.97
C PHE A 106 10.35 12.97 -10.92
N GLY A 107 9.71 11.84 -10.60
CA GLY A 107 8.55 11.35 -11.33
C GLY A 107 7.40 12.37 -11.33
N TYR A 108 7.09 12.98 -10.18
CA TYR A 108 6.04 14.00 -10.09
C TYR A 108 6.42 15.32 -10.78
N VAL A 109 7.70 15.70 -10.82
CA VAL A 109 8.17 16.84 -11.64
C VAL A 109 7.90 16.57 -13.12
N ILE A 110 8.20 15.37 -13.62
CA ILE A 110 7.88 15.01 -15.02
C ILE A 110 6.37 15.07 -15.25
N LEU A 111 5.56 14.59 -14.31
CA LEU A 111 4.10 14.67 -14.39
C LEU A 111 3.60 16.11 -14.47
N ALA A 112 4.14 17.01 -13.64
CA ALA A 112 3.80 18.42 -13.64
C ALA A 112 4.17 19.08 -14.98
N LEU A 113 5.40 18.87 -15.45
CA LEU A 113 5.87 19.40 -16.74
C LEU A 113 5.07 18.84 -17.91
N ALA A 114 4.66 17.55 -17.86
CA ALA A 114 3.82 16.96 -18.89
C ALA A 114 2.50 17.70 -19.07
N THR A 115 1.91 18.20 -17.99
CA THR A 115 0.61 18.89 -17.99
C THR A 115 0.69 20.41 -18.11
N GLU A 116 1.87 21.01 -17.91
CA GLU A 116 2.08 22.46 -17.96
C GLU A 116 2.56 22.95 -19.31
N VAL A 117 3.35 22.13 -19.99
CA VAL A 117 3.96 22.48 -21.27
C VAL A 117 3.03 22.06 -22.43
N GLU A 118 2.80 22.97 -23.38
CA GLU A 118 2.13 22.64 -24.63
C GLU A 118 3.06 21.80 -25.52
N TRP A 119 2.74 20.53 -25.68
CA TRP A 119 3.54 19.60 -26.49
C TRP A 119 3.07 19.63 -27.94
N ALA A 120 4.00 19.40 -28.86
CA ALA A 120 3.72 19.35 -30.29
C ALA A 120 2.70 18.25 -30.67
N SER A 121 2.46 17.28 -29.80
CA SER A 121 1.50 16.19 -29.99
C SER A 121 1.00 15.68 -28.63
N PRO A 122 -0.31 15.38 -28.48
CA PRO A 122 -0.88 14.73 -27.29
C PRO A 122 -0.16 13.43 -26.92
N PHE A 123 0.35 12.71 -27.92
CA PHE A 123 1.14 11.48 -27.71
C PHE A 123 2.38 11.72 -26.85
N VAL A 124 3.10 12.82 -27.04
CA VAL A 124 4.31 13.13 -26.24
C VAL A 124 3.94 13.38 -24.77
N GLY A 125 2.89 14.15 -24.52
CA GLY A 125 2.38 14.38 -23.15
C GLY A 125 1.96 13.08 -22.47
N LEU A 126 1.21 12.23 -23.17
CA LEU A 126 0.82 10.91 -22.65
C LEU A 126 2.03 10.01 -22.36
N MET A 127 3.05 9.99 -23.20
CA MET A 127 4.27 9.23 -22.97
C MET A 127 5.02 9.75 -21.72
N LEU A 128 5.06 11.05 -21.50
CA LEU A 128 5.65 11.62 -20.29
C LEU A 128 4.87 11.22 -19.02
N LEU A 129 3.53 11.09 -19.10
CA LEU A 129 2.75 10.51 -18.00
C LEU A 129 3.20 9.07 -17.72
N TYR A 130 3.38 8.22 -18.73
CA TYR A 130 3.88 6.86 -18.55
C TYR A 130 5.29 6.82 -17.96
N VAL A 131 6.21 7.66 -18.46
CA VAL A 131 7.57 7.77 -17.93
C VAL A 131 7.55 8.18 -16.46
N SER A 132 6.71 9.16 -16.10
CA SER A 132 6.49 9.56 -14.71
C SER A 132 6.06 8.37 -13.85
N ARG A 133 5.10 7.55 -14.33
CA ARG A 133 4.60 6.37 -13.59
C ARG A 133 5.64 5.26 -13.47
N VAL A 134 6.48 5.05 -14.49
CA VAL A 134 7.61 4.10 -14.43
C VAL A 134 8.61 4.52 -13.36
N ILE A 135 9.01 5.79 -13.35
CA ILE A 135 10.00 6.31 -12.39
C ILE A 135 9.44 6.27 -10.96
N ASP A 136 8.20 6.75 -10.75
CA ASP A 136 7.55 6.74 -9.45
C ASP A 136 7.32 5.30 -8.95
N GLY A 137 6.86 4.38 -9.81
CA GLY A 137 6.69 2.97 -9.48
C GLY A 137 8.02 2.29 -9.14
N ALA A 138 9.08 2.54 -9.91
CA ALA A 138 10.42 2.00 -9.64
C ALA A 138 11.00 2.55 -8.33
N SER A 139 10.60 3.75 -7.93
CA SER A 139 11.00 4.39 -6.67
C SER A 139 10.08 4.01 -5.49
N GLY A 140 8.90 3.46 -5.74
CA GLY A 140 7.82 3.24 -4.76
C GLY A 140 8.04 2.12 -3.75
N GLY A 141 9.27 1.66 -3.52
CA GLY A 141 9.61 0.65 -2.49
C GLY A 141 9.81 1.18 -1.07
N ASN A 142 9.54 2.46 -0.83
CA ASN A 142 9.78 3.15 0.44
C ASN A 142 8.93 2.63 1.61
N ILE A 143 7.69 2.19 1.37
CA ILE A 143 6.80 1.66 2.42
C ILE A 143 7.39 0.41 3.06
N SER A 144 7.89 -0.54 2.27
CA SER A 144 8.54 -1.74 2.79
C SER A 144 9.80 -1.41 3.57
N THR A 145 10.60 -0.46 3.09
CA THR A 145 11.80 0.05 3.78
C THR A 145 11.45 0.78 5.08
N ALA A 146 10.35 1.58 5.09
CA ALA A 146 9.85 2.23 6.31
C ALA A 146 9.36 1.23 7.34
N GLN A 147 8.65 0.17 6.92
CA GLN A 147 8.23 -0.93 7.81
C GLN A 147 9.44 -1.68 8.38
N ALA A 148 10.45 -1.94 7.57
CA ALA A 148 11.70 -2.53 8.02
C ALA A 148 12.42 -1.62 9.03
N TYR A 149 12.51 -0.31 8.76
CA TYR A 149 13.05 0.67 9.70
C TYR A 149 12.31 0.64 11.05
N VAL A 150 10.96 0.68 11.03
CA VAL A 150 10.15 0.57 12.26
C VAL A 150 10.45 -0.73 13.00
N SER A 151 10.56 -1.85 12.29
CA SER A 151 10.94 -3.14 12.88
C SER A 151 12.33 -3.09 13.54
N ASP A 152 13.26 -2.33 12.96
CA ASP A 152 14.61 -2.18 13.49
C ASP A 152 14.68 -1.34 14.78
N VAL A 153 13.84 -0.31 14.89
CA VAL A 153 13.87 0.63 16.04
C VAL A 153 12.85 0.30 17.13
N THR A 154 12.04 -0.76 16.95
CA THR A 154 11.03 -1.19 17.94
C THR A 154 11.34 -2.55 18.52
N THR A 155 11.01 -2.75 19.80
CA THR A 155 11.02 -4.08 20.43
C THR A 155 9.80 -4.90 19.98
N PRO A 156 9.81 -6.24 20.08
CA PRO A 156 8.67 -7.09 19.77
C PRO A 156 7.36 -6.62 20.44
N ALA A 157 7.42 -6.18 21.70
CA ALA A 157 6.28 -5.67 22.46
C ALA A 157 5.69 -4.35 21.90
N ASN A 158 6.51 -3.49 21.30
CA ASN A 158 6.11 -2.20 20.77
C ASN A 158 5.97 -2.16 19.24
N ARG A 159 6.30 -3.27 18.54
CA ARG A 159 6.29 -3.33 17.07
C ARG A 159 4.91 -3.05 16.48
N ALA A 160 3.85 -3.62 17.07
CA ALA A 160 2.48 -3.38 16.65
C ALA A 160 2.11 -1.88 16.72
N LYS A 161 2.55 -1.18 17.78
CA LYS A 161 2.36 0.27 17.91
C LYS A 161 3.13 1.05 16.83
N GLY A 162 4.36 0.64 16.54
CA GLY A 162 5.17 1.23 15.47
C GLY A 162 4.54 1.06 14.09
N MET A 163 4.04 -0.14 13.76
CA MET A 163 3.31 -0.39 12.51
C MET A 163 1.99 0.39 12.44
N GLY A 164 1.32 0.59 13.59
CA GLY A 164 0.13 1.43 13.69
C GLY A 164 0.39 2.89 13.30
N VAL A 165 1.60 3.40 13.53
CA VAL A 165 2.02 4.76 13.10
C VAL A 165 2.02 4.87 11.57
N ILE A 166 2.53 3.86 10.86
CA ILE A 166 2.48 3.80 9.39
C ILE A 166 1.03 3.71 8.91
N GLY A 167 0.21 2.87 9.54
CA GLY A 167 -1.22 2.76 9.23
C GLY A 167 -1.98 4.09 9.41
N ALA A 168 -1.66 4.85 10.47
CA ALA A 168 -2.24 6.18 10.68
C ALA A 168 -1.82 7.17 9.59
N ALA A 169 -0.54 7.14 9.14
CA ALA A 169 -0.08 7.96 8.02
C ALA A 169 -0.84 7.64 6.73
N PHE A 170 -1.08 6.35 6.45
CA PHE A 170 -1.93 5.90 5.34
C PHE A 170 -3.35 6.48 5.44
N GLY A 171 -4.02 6.31 6.58
CA GLY A 171 -5.41 6.76 6.76
C GLY A 171 -5.55 8.27 6.56
N ILE A 172 -4.66 9.06 7.16
CA ILE A 172 -4.70 10.53 7.04
C ILE A 172 -4.30 10.97 5.63
N GLY A 173 -3.26 10.35 5.03
CA GLY A 173 -2.80 10.65 3.68
C GLY A 173 -3.89 10.41 2.63
N PHE A 174 -4.60 9.29 2.73
CA PHE A 174 -5.73 8.97 1.84
C PHE A 174 -6.98 9.82 2.09
N ALA A 175 -7.15 10.40 3.28
CA ALA A 175 -8.25 11.33 3.54
C ALA A 175 -7.94 12.75 3.05
N VAL A 176 -6.73 13.26 3.33
CA VAL A 176 -6.35 14.64 3.06
C VAL A 176 -5.80 14.82 1.64
N GLY A 177 -5.05 13.82 1.12
CA GLY A 177 -4.41 13.88 -0.19
C GLY A 177 -5.38 14.21 -1.33
N PRO A 178 -6.44 13.43 -1.53
CA PRO A 178 -7.41 13.66 -2.59
C PRO A 178 -8.13 15.02 -2.49
N ALA A 179 -8.48 15.45 -1.27
CA ALA A 179 -9.10 16.77 -1.05
C ALA A 179 -8.16 17.89 -1.49
N LEU A 180 -6.89 17.82 -1.06
CA LEU A 180 -5.88 18.80 -1.43
C LEU A 180 -5.62 18.77 -2.95
N GLY A 181 -5.52 17.57 -3.54
CA GLY A 181 -5.34 17.39 -4.97
C GLY A 181 -6.49 17.99 -5.77
N GLY A 182 -7.74 17.73 -5.35
CA GLY A 182 -8.93 18.29 -5.98
C GLY A 182 -8.95 19.82 -5.95
N VAL A 183 -8.66 20.43 -4.81
CA VAL A 183 -8.61 21.89 -4.65
C VAL A 183 -7.49 22.49 -5.50
N LEU A 184 -6.29 21.95 -5.46
CA LEU A 184 -5.16 22.44 -6.26
C LEU A 184 -5.42 22.27 -7.77
N GLY A 185 -5.97 21.12 -8.18
CA GLY A 185 -6.30 20.83 -9.58
C GLY A 185 -7.39 21.70 -10.15
N HIS A 186 -8.23 22.32 -9.32
CA HIS A 186 -9.24 23.30 -9.75
C HIS A 186 -8.59 24.60 -10.25
N TYR A 187 -7.52 25.03 -9.58
CA TYR A 187 -6.81 26.25 -9.99
C TYR A 187 -5.90 26.01 -11.18
N ASN A 188 -5.16 24.90 -11.17
CA ASN A 188 -4.30 24.50 -12.28
C ASN A 188 -4.05 22.99 -12.24
N VAL A 189 -4.15 22.34 -13.40
CA VAL A 189 -4.00 20.90 -13.56
C VAL A 189 -2.60 20.40 -13.11
N SER A 190 -1.55 21.23 -13.25
CA SER A 190 -0.17 20.85 -12.86
C SER A 190 0.10 20.99 -11.35
N TRP A 191 -0.66 21.84 -10.63
CA TRP A 191 -0.36 22.15 -9.22
C TRP A 191 -0.38 20.94 -8.28
N PRO A 192 -1.30 19.98 -8.42
CA PRO A 192 -1.26 18.76 -7.62
C PRO A 192 0.05 17.99 -7.78
N ALA A 193 0.59 17.93 -8.99
CA ALA A 193 1.86 17.23 -9.26
C ALA A 193 3.07 17.97 -8.67
N TRP A 194 3.10 19.32 -8.73
CA TRP A 194 4.09 20.13 -8.04
C TRP A 194 4.01 19.98 -6.51
N ALA A 195 2.80 19.91 -5.95
CA ALA A 195 2.60 19.68 -4.53
C ALA A 195 3.13 18.28 -4.12
N ALA A 196 2.84 17.24 -4.90
CA ALA A 196 3.34 15.90 -4.68
C ALA A 196 4.89 15.85 -4.73
N ALA A 197 5.50 16.49 -5.74
CA ALA A 197 6.95 16.62 -5.84
C ALA A 197 7.55 17.32 -4.61
N THR A 198 6.88 18.37 -4.14
CA THR A 198 7.30 19.11 -2.94
C THR A 198 7.21 18.25 -1.68
N PHE A 199 6.13 17.50 -1.49
CA PHE A 199 5.99 16.59 -0.34
C PHE A 199 7.07 15.52 -0.32
N CYS A 200 7.35 14.87 -1.46
CA CYS A 200 8.41 13.87 -1.56
C CYS A 200 9.80 14.49 -1.34
N THR A 201 10.05 15.68 -1.86
CA THR A 201 11.32 16.41 -1.62
C THR A 201 11.49 16.77 -0.15
N VAL A 202 10.45 17.31 0.49
CA VAL A 202 10.45 17.61 1.93
C VAL A 202 10.66 16.32 2.74
N ALA A 203 10.01 15.22 2.37
CA ALA A 203 10.23 13.93 3.01
C ALA A 203 11.68 13.45 2.87
N ALA A 204 12.30 13.60 1.69
CA ALA A 204 13.71 13.26 1.45
C ALA A 204 14.66 14.12 2.31
N VAL A 205 14.41 15.42 2.35
CA VAL A 205 15.20 16.38 3.19
C VAL A 205 15.05 16.05 4.68
N LEU A 206 13.83 15.79 5.16
CA LEU A 206 13.60 15.39 6.55
C LEU A 206 14.26 14.05 6.87
N THR A 207 14.21 13.09 5.95
CA THR A 207 14.92 11.81 6.07
C THR A 207 16.43 12.05 6.20
N TYR A 208 16.98 12.92 5.33
CA TYR A 208 18.40 13.26 5.37
C TYR A 208 18.81 13.97 6.66
N LEU A 209 18.03 14.95 7.13
CA LEU A 209 18.40 15.77 8.28
C LEU A 209 18.11 15.13 9.63
N LYS A 210 17.03 14.35 9.73
CA LYS A 210 16.45 13.94 11.02
C LYS A 210 16.42 12.44 11.26
N LEU A 211 16.42 11.58 10.20
CA LEU A 211 16.30 10.14 10.39
C LEU A 211 17.68 9.53 10.62
N PRO A 212 17.97 8.96 11.81
CA PRO A 212 19.21 8.22 12.05
C PRO A 212 19.20 6.91 11.26
N GLU A 213 20.38 6.40 10.89
CA GLU A 213 20.46 5.08 10.26
C GLU A 213 20.15 3.96 11.30
N SER A 214 19.14 3.13 11.01
CA SER A 214 18.69 2.10 11.95
C SER A 214 19.70 0.98 12.15
N ARG A 215 20.52 0.72 11.15
CA ARG A 215 21.55 -0.34 11.18
C ARG A 215 22.60 -0.11 12.28
N TRP A 216 22.95 1.13 12.56
CA TRP A 216 23.89 1.49 13.61
C TRP A 216 23.31 1.35 15.02
N LEU A 217 21.98 1.38 15.14
CA LEU A 217 21.31 1.27 16.43
C LEU A 217 21.31 -0.18 16.98
N LYS A 218 21.50 -1.18 16.11
CA LYS A 218 21.55 -2.60 16.50
C LYS A 218 22.95 -3.09 16.98
N GLY A 219 23.95 -2.21 17.02
CA GLY A 219 25.32 -2.61 17.31
C GLY A 219 25.90 -3.53 16.22
N VAL A 220 27.17 -3.35 15.86
CA VAL A 220 27.88 -4.03 14.75
C VAL A 220 27.95 -5.57 14.89
N SER A 221 27.30 -6.16 15.88
CA SER A 221 27.39 -7.59 16.20
C SER A 221 26.33 -8.48 15.53
N ALA A 222 25.37 -7.91 14.79
CA ALA A 222 24.61 -8.74 13.88
C ALA A 222 25.45 -8.91 12.61
N LYS A 223 26.28 -9.97 12.52
CA LYS A 223 26.56 -10.59 11.22
C LYS A 223 25.28 -10.47 10.43
N PRO A 224 25.30 -10.04 9.14
CA PRO A 224 24.15 -10.29 8.32
C PRO A 224 23.84 -11.77 8.54
N GLN A 225 22.78 -12.10 9.24
CA GLN A 225 22.04 -13.25 8.84
C GLN A 225 21.53 -12.82 7.45
N ALA A 226 22.41 -12.91 6.49
CA ALA A 226 22.08 -13.39 5.20
C ALA A 226 21.52 -14.80 5.46
N GLU A 227 20.34 -14.88 6.04
CA GLU A 227 19.37 -15.83 5.56
C GLU A 227 19.41 -15.53 4.06
N GLU A 228 20.10 -16.42 3.34
CA GLU A 228 20.25 -16.47 1.89
C GLU A 228 19.03 -15.87 1.32
N GLY A 229 19.16 -14.71 0.63
CA GLY A 229 18.13 -13.74 0.39
C GLY A 229 16.78 -14.43 0.26
N VAL A 230 15.84 -14.11 1.15
CA VAL A 230 14.58 -14.84 1.26
C VAL A 230 13.91 -14.67 -0.10
N SER A 231 14.37 -15.49 -1.03
CA SER A 231 13.80 -15.56 -2.36
C SER A 231 12.41 -16.14 -2.14
N TRP A 232 11.43 -15.24 -2.08
CA TRP A 232 10.02 -15.63 -2.05
C TRP A 232 9.64 -16.52 -3.25
N TRP A 233 10.52 -16.59 -4.25
CA TRP A 233 10.50 -17.51 -5.40
C TRP A 233 11.19 -18.85 -5.13
N ASN A 234 11.67 -19.15 -3.93
CA ASN A 234 12.28 -20.46 -3.66
C ASN A 234 11.17 -21.53 -3.63
N PRO A 235 11.09 -22.42 -4.67
CA PRO A 235 10.02 -23.41 -4.77
C PRO A 235 10.00 -24.38 -3.57
N ALA A 236 11.16 -24.64 -2.95
CA ALA A 236 11.23 -25.53 -1.80
C ALA A 236 10.55 -24.98 -0.56
N ARG A 237 10.54 -23.63 -0.38
CA ARG A 237 9.86 -22.96 0.74
C ARG A 237 8.38 -22.70 0.43
N LEU A 238 8.02 -22.54 -0.84
CA LEU A 238 6.62 -22.35 -1.26
C LEU A 238 5.82 -23.66 -1.24
N LYS A 239 6.45 -24.80 -1.54
CA LYS A 239 5.77 -26.11 -1.62
C LYS A 239 4.97 -26.48 -0.35
N PRO A 240 5.49 -26.33 0.90
CA PRO A 240 4.70 -26.59 2.11
C PRO A 240 3.52 -25.63 2.28
N LEU A 241 3.67 -24.35 1.87
CA LEU A 241 2.62 -23.34 1.99
C LEU A 241 1.48 -23.62 1.03
N VAL A 242 1.78 -24.02 -0.22
CA VAL A 242 0.77 -24.39 -1.22
C VAL A 242 -0.03 -25.62 -0.76
N ARG A 243 0.57 -26.49 0.04
CA ARG A 243 -0.10 -27.67 0.60
C ARG A 243 -1.06 -27.32 1.75
N ASN A 244 -0.87 -26.16 2.39
CA ASN A 244 -1.81 -25.63 3.40
C ASN A 244 -3.06 -25.03 2.72
N ARG A 245 -4.06 -25.89 2.44
CA ARG A 245 -5.28 -25.51 1.71
C ARG A 245 -6.02 -24.32 2.31
N PRO A 246 -6.29 -24.22 3.64
CA PRO A 246 -6.96 -23.04 4.20
C PRO A 246 -6.18 -21.74 3.98
N LEU A 247 -4.86 -21.78 4.14
CA LEU A 247 -3.99 -20.62 3.93
C LEU A 247 -4.03 -20.15 2.46
N MET A 248 -3.93 -21.08 1.52
CA MET A 248 -4.01 -20.76 0.09
C MET A 248 -5.36 -20.20 -0.31
N GLN A 249 -6.46 -20.72 0.25
CA GLN A 249 -7.80 -20.17 0.00
C GLN A 249 -7.91 -18.73 0.52
N LEU A 250 -7.38 -18.41 1.70
CA LEU A 250 -7.34 -17.03 2.22
C LEU A 250 -6.50 -16.11 1.33
N GLN A 251 -5.37 -16.60 0.79
CA GLN A 251 -4.55 -15.86 -0.17
C GLN A 251 -5.30 -15.59 -1.49
N CYS A 252 -6.04 -16.56 -2.01
CA CYS A 252 -6.87 -16.39 -3.21
C CYS A 252 -8.03 -15.40 -2.95
N ILE A 253 -8.69 -15.50 -1.80
CA ILE A 253 -9.73 -14.53 -1.39
C ILE A 253 -9.17 -13.11 -1.33
N TRP A 254 -7.95 -12.94 -0.81
CA TRP A 254 -7.25 -11.67 -0.81
C TRP A 254 -7.00 -11.14 -2.22
N PHE A 255 -6.44 -11.97 -3.09
CA PHE A 255 -6.17 -11.60 -4.48
C PHE A 255 -7.43 -11.15 -5.21
N LEU A 256 -8.53 -11.90 -5.11
CA LEU A 256 -9.82 -11.57 -5.72
C LEU A 256 -10.39 -10.25 -5.17
N SER A 257 -10.40 -10.10 -3.84
CA SER A 257 -10.91 -8.88 -3.19
C SER A 257 -10.07 -7.65 -3.54
N MET A 258 -8.75 -7.83 -3.63
CA MET A 258 -7.85 -6.76 -4.03
C MET A 258 -8.03 -6.40 -5.51
N THR A 259 -8.22 -7.38 -6.39
CA THR A 259 -8.49 -7.16 -7.81
C THR A 259 -9.78 -6.35 -8.00
N ALA A 260 -10.86 -6.74 -7.34
CA ALA A 260 -12.14 -6.02 -7.40
C ALA A 260 -11.99 -4.55 -6.92
N PHE A 261 -11.23 -4.34 -5.85
CA PHE A 261 -10.97 -3.00 -5.33
C PHE A 261 -10.19 -2.13 -6.33
N VAL A 262 -9.13 -2.66 -6.88
CA VAL A 262 -8.27 -1.89 -7.80
C VAL A 262 -8.98 -1.64 -9.14
N MET A 263 -9.84 -2.56 -9.58
CA MET A 263 -10.73 -2.33 -10.73
C MET A 263 -11.60 -1.09 -10.50
N LEU A 264 -12.24 -0.99 -9.32
CA LEU A 264 -13.01 0.20 -8.95
C LEU A 264 -12.12 1.45 -8.92
N GLU A 265 -11.00 1.39 -8.18
CA GLU A 265 -10.09 2.54 -8.01
C GLU A 265 -9.65 3.14 -9.34
N ALA A 266 -9.33 2.30 -10.32
CA ALA A 266 -8.82 2.73 -11.61
C ALA A 266 -9.84 3.46 -12.50
N VAL A 267 -11.12 3.10 -12.41
CA VAL A 267 -12.18 3.68 -13.27
C VAL A 267 -13.10 4.65 -12.53
N PHE A 268 -13.01 4.73 -11.21
CA PHE A 268 -14.00 5.46 -10.42
C PHE A 268 -14.01 6.97 -10.69
N ALA A 269 -12.82 7.58 -10.80
CA ALA A 269 -12.75 9.00 -11.14
C ALA A 269 -13.27 9.27 -12.57
N ILE A 270 -12.98 8.36 -13.53
CA ILE A 270 -13.55 8.42 -14.88
C ILE A 270 -15.08 8.36 -14.81
N PHE A 271 -15.62 7.42 -14.03
CA PHE A 271 -17.05 7.25 -13.83
C PHE A 271 -17.72 8.51 -13.25
N LEU A 272 -17.09 9.18 -12.29
CA LEU A 272 -17.61 10.43 -11.71
C LEU A 272 -17.63 11.55 -12.73
N VAL A 273 -16.61 11.68 -13.57
CA VAL A 273 -16.60 12.65 -14.70
C VAL A 273 -17.71 12.33 -15.69
N ASP A 274 -17.78 11.08 -16.17
CA ASP A 274 -18.70 10.70 -17.25
C ASP A 274 -20.16 10.71 -16.81
N ARG A 275 -20.43 10.44 -15.52
CA ARG A 275 -21.81 10.29 -15.02
C ARG A 275 -22.39 11.54 -14.41
N PHE A 276 -21.54 12.32 -13.72
CA PHE A 276 -21.97 13.50 -12.98
C PHE A 276 -21.36 14.81 -13.52
N ASN A 277 -20.48 14.72 -14.49
CA ASN A 277 -19.65 15.84 -14.96
C ASN A 277 -18.89 16.53 -13.82
N TYR A 278 -18.40 15.70 -12.83
CA TYR A 278 -17.65 16.20 -11.70
C TYR A 278 -16.25 16.65 -12.12
N GLY A 279 -15.85 17.81 -11.58
CA GLY A 279 -14.50 18.32 -11.69
C GLY A 279 -13.56 17.75 -10.64
N THR A 280 -12.36 18.29 -10.59
CA THR A 280 -11.31 17.87 -9.65
C THR A 280 -11.74 18.04 -8.18
N VAL A 281 -12.48 19.07 -7.85
CA VAL A 281 -12.93 19.41 -6.49
C VAL A 281 -13.90 18.36 -5.96
N GLU A 282 -14.94 18.05 -6.72
CA GLU A 282 -15.98 17.08 -6.31
C GLU A 282 -15.38 15.70 -6.17
N ILE A 283 -14.51 15.30 -7.10
CA ILE A 283 -13.77 14.03 -7.04
C ILE A 283 -12.89 14.00 -5.79
N GLY A 284 -12.13 15.07 -5.53
CA GLY A 284 -11.28 15.18 -4.36
C GLY A 284 -12.07 15.04 -3.05
N TRP A 285 -13.21 15.72 -2.93
CA TRP A 285 -14.07 15.61 -1.74
C TRP A 285 -14.70 14.23 -1.57
N PHE A 286 -15.09 13.57 -2.67
CA PHE A 286 -15.61 12.21 -2.58
C PHE A 286 -14.56 11.23 -2.05
N PHE A 287 -13.33 11.27 -2.58
CA PHE A 287 -12.25 10.42 -2.06
C PHE A 287 -11.86 10.78 -0.63
N ALA A 288 -11.90 12.06 -0.24
CA ALA A 288 -11.70 12.48 1.14
C ALA A 288 -12.77 11.90 2.08
N TYR A 289 -14.04 11.95 1.66
CA TYR A 289 -15.16 11.32 2.37
C TYR A 289 -14.91 9.82 2.60
N VAL A 290 -14.52 9.08 1.55
CA VAL A 290 -14.15 7.66 1.64
C VAL A 290 -12.97 7.46 2.59
N GLY A 291 -11.94 8.31 2.49
CA GLY A 291 -10.77 8.27 3.37
C GLY A 291 -11.11 8.48 4.85
N VAL A 292 -12.01 9.42 5.16
CA VAL A 292 -12.50 9.65 6.53
C VAL A 292 -13.22 8.42 7.08
N ILE A 293 -14.08 7.77 6.28
CA ILE A 293 -14.77 6.54 6.69
C ILE A 293 -13.74 5.44 7.01
N ILE A 294 -12.76 5.25 6.13
CA ILE A 294 -11.68 4.28 6.34
C ILE A 294 -10.95 4.57 7.66
N ALA A 295 -10.59 5.83 7.92
CA ALA A 295 -9.89 6.24 9.13
C ALA A 295 -10.73 5.97 10.40
N ILE A 296 -12.02 6.25 10.37
CA ILE A 296 -12.95 5.99 11.50
C ILE A 296 -13.08 4.48 11.74
N VAL A 297 -13.32 3.70 10.69
CA VAL A 297 -13.55 2.25 10.84
C VAL A 297 -12.27 1.53 11.23
N GLN A 298 -11.16 1.76 10.53
CA GLN A 298 -9.89 1.07 10.83
C GLN A 298 -9.20 1.62 12.08
N GLY A 299 -9.25 2.92 12.32
CA GLY A 299 -8.60 3.56 13.47
C GLY A 299 -9.38 3.43 14.79
N GLY A 300 -10.73 3.40 14.73
CA GLY A 300 -11.57 3.48 15.92
C GLY A 300 -12.45 2.26 16.18
N LEU A 301 -13.05 1.67 15.16
CA LEU A 301 -14.11 0.68 15.32
C LEU A 301 -13.62 -0.76 15.18
N ILE A 302 -12.66 -1.04 14.30
CA ILE A 302 -12.27 -2.40 13.93
C ILE A 302 -11.87 -3.25 15.15
N GLY A 303 -11.12 -2.70 16.10
CA GLY A 303 -10.69 -3.43 17.30
C GLY A 303 -11.87 -3.82 18.21
N ARG A 304 -12.90 -2.97 18.32
CA ARG A 304 -14.12 -3.28 19.08
C ARG A 304 -14.98 -4.31 18.37
N LEU A 305 -15.12 -4.16 17.03
CA LEU A 305 -15.92 -5.06 16.22
C LEU A 305 -15.30 -6.47 16.18
N THR A 306 -13.97 -6.57 16.04
CA THR A 306 -13.26 -7.85 16.05
C THR A 306 -13.39 -8.55 17.41
N LYS A 307 -13.31 -7.81 18.52
CA LYS A 307 -13.54 -8.37 19.87
C LYS A 307 -14.97 -8.87 20.08
N ARG A 308 -15.96 -8.20 19.48
CA ARG A 308 -17.38 -8.53 19.66
C ARG A 308 -17.86 -9.65 18.74
N PHE A 309 -17.45 -9.62 17.48
CA PHE A 309 -17.99 -10.51 16.44
C PHE A 309 -17.00 -11.58 15.97
N GLY A 310 -15.70 -11.43 16.28
CA GLY A 310 -14.65 -12.28 15.74
C GLY A 310 -14.21 -11.84 14.34
N GLU A 311 -13.19 -12.51 13.80
CA GLU A 311 -12.59 -12.15 12.51
C GLU A 311 -13.38 -12.71 11.32
N TRP A 312 -13.89 -13.94 11.42
CA TRP A 312 -14.62 -14.60 10.32
C TRP A 312 -15.87 -13.84 9.88
N PRO A 313 -16.80 -13.44 10.79
CA PRO A 313 -17.98 -12.68 10.39
C PRO A 313 -17.64 -11.36 9.71
N LEU A 314 -16.60 -10.66 10.18
CA LEU A 314 -16.18 -9.39 9.59
C LEU A 314 -15.50 -9.58 8.22
N THR A 315 -14.72 -10.66 8.06
CA THR A 315 -14.13 -11.03 6.76
C THR A 315 -15.20 -11.42 5.73
N ILE A 316 -16.37 -11.91 6.15
CA ILE A 316 -17.53 -12.21 5.29
C ILE A 316 -18.35 -10.94 5.04
N ALA A 317 -18.65 -10.16 6.08
CA ALA A 317 -19.48 -8.97 5.97
C ALA A 317 -18.82 -7.89 5.08
N GLY A 318 -17.48 -7.80 5.12
CA GLY A 318 -16.73 -6.84 4.31
C GLY A 318 -17.04 -6.95 2.82
N PRO A 319 -16.75 -8.08 2.15
CA PRO A 319 -17.02 -8.22 0.72
C PRO A 319 -18.51 -8.20 0.37
N LEU A 320 -19.42 -8.59 1.28
CA LEU A 320 -20.87 -8.42 1.05
C LEU A 320 -21.27 -6.95 0.97
N LEU A 321 -20.75 -6.09 1.88
CA LEU A 321 -20.98 -4.65 1.82
C LEU A 321 -20.42 -4.05 0.53
N VAL A 322 -19.21 -4.49 0.13
CA VAL A 322 -18.62 -4.07 -1.14
C VAL A 322 -19.49 -4.51 -2.33
N THR A 323 -20.02 -5.73 -2.32
CA THR A 323 -20.93 -6.22 -3.38
C THR A 323 -22.16 -5.32 -3.51
N VAL A 324 -22.81 -4.99 -2.38
CA VAL A 324 -23.97 -4.08 -2.38
C VAL A 324 -23.58 -2.70 -2.95
N ALA A 325 -22.42 -2.17 -2.58
CA ALA A 325 -21.92 -0.92 -3.13
C ALA A 325 -21.69 -1.00 -4.65
N MET A 326 -21.08 -2.10 -5.13
CA MET A 326 -20.83 -2.30 -6.57
C MET A 326 -22.13 -2.34 -7.38
N LEU A 327 -23.13 -3.06 -6.89
CA LEU A 327 -24.45 -3.11 -7.53
C LEU A 327 -25.14 -1.73 -7.50
N GLY A 328 -25.00 -1.01 -6.38
CA GLY A 328 -25.53 0.35 -6.28
C GLY A 328 -24.87 1.32 -7.28
N TYR A 329 -23.56 1.24 -7.51
CA TYR A 329 -22.88 2.07 -8.52
C TYR A 329 -23.37 1.82 -9.95
N VAL A 330 -23.89 0.65 -10.27
CA VAL A 330 -24.52 0.35 -11.58
C VAL A 330 -25.77 1.21 -11.81
N GLU A 331 -26.53 1.47 -10.75
CA GLU A 331 -27.78 2.24 -10.80
C GLU A 331 -27.56 3.75 -10.66
N VAL A 332 -26.41 4.17 -10.07
CA VAL A 332 -26.07 5.59 -9.88
C VAL A 332 -26.14 6.36 -11.22
N GLY A 333 -26.84 7.49 -11.22
CA GLY A 333 -27.00 8.38 -12.38
C GLY A 333 -28.16 8.02 -13.32
N ARG A 334 -28.96 7.01 -12.97
CA ARG A 334 -30.28 6.77 -13.60
C ARG A 334 -31.39 7.56 -12.90
N GLU A 335 -31.08 8.07 -11.71
CA GLU A 335 -31.99 8.73 -10.79
C GLU A 335 -31.96 10.26 -10.96
N VAL A 336 -32.90 10.93 -10.32
CA VAL A 336 -32.91 12.40 -10.16
C VAL A 336 -31.62 12.84 -9.45
N ALA A 337 -31.06 13.99 -9.82
CA ALA A 337 -29.71 14.43 -9.42
C ALA A 337 -29.40 14.29 -7.91
N TRP A 338 -30.33 14.66 -7.02
CA TRP A 338 -30.13 14.52 -5.57
C TRP A 338 -30.18 13.06 -5.09
N ALA A 339 -31.04 12.22 -5.71
CA ALA A 339 -31.11 10.78 -5.39
C ALA A 339 -29.86 10.05 -5.87
N GLY A 340 -29.33 10.44 -7.03
CA GLY A 340 -28.04 9.92 -7.54
C GLY A 340 -26.87 10.24 -6.61
N LEU A 341 -26.79 11.47 -6.08
CA LEU A 341 -25.78 11.84 -5.10
C LEU A 341 -25.93 11.08 -3.78
N ALA A 342 -27.17 10.93 -3.27
CA ALA A 342 -27.43 10.18 -2.05
C ALA A 342 -27.01 8.71 -2.21
N LEU A 343 -27.37 8.08 -3.33
CA LEU A 343 -26.97 6.70 -3.65
C LEU A 343 -25.45 6.57 -3.78
N LEU A 344 -24.79 7.52 -4.45
CA LEU A 344 -23.33 7.57 -4.56
C LEU A 344 -22.64 7.59 -3.19
N LEU A 345 -23.11 8.44 -2.27
CA LEU A 345 -22.58 8.54 -0.91
C LEU A 345 -22.84 7.25 -0.10
N VAL A 346 -24.02 6.67 -0.19
CA VAL A 346 -24.35 5.39 0.49
C VAL A 346 -23.47 4.24 -0.04
N CYS A 347 -23.29 4.17 -1.36
CA CYS A 347 -22.38 3.19 -1.97
C CYS A 347 -20.94 3.42 -1.52
N GLY A 348 -20.48 4.67 -1.44
CA GLY A 348 -19.17 5.04 -0.90
C GLY A 348 -19.00 4.59 0.54
N LEU A 349 -20.01 4.79 1.40
CA LEU A 349 -20.01 4.34 2.79
C LEU A 349 -19.88 2.80 2.89
N PHE A 350 -20.66 2.07 2.11
CA PHE A 350 -20.64 0.60 2.14
C PHE A 350 -19.32 0.05 1.60
N ASN A 351 -18.81 0.61 0.50
CA ASN A 351 -17.51 0.22 -0.06
C ASN A 351 -16.37 0.48 0.92
N ALA A 352 -16.28 1.69 1.49
CA ALA A 352 -15.24 2.07 2.44
C ALA A 352 -15.30 1.23 3.72
N THR A 353 -16.51 1.03 4.28
CA THR A 353 -16.73 0.23 5.48
C THR A 353 -16.39 -1.24 5.21
N GLY A 354 -16.91 -1.82 4.14
CA GLY A 354 -16.67 -3.21 3.79
C GLY A 354 -15.19 -3.53 3.61
N ARG A 355 -14.47 -2.65 2.92
CA ARG A 355 -13.02 -2.74 2.74
C ARG A 355 -12.26 -2.65 4.05
N SER A 356 -12.67 -1.71 4.90
CA SER A 356 -12.05 -1.46 6.22
C SER A 356 -12.25 -2.61 7.19
N LEU A 357 -13.33 -3.37 7.05
CA LEU A 357 -13.57 -4.59 7.83
C LEU A 357 -12.74 -5.76 7.32
N GLN A 358 -12.75 -6.01 6.00
CA GLN A 358 -12.13 -7.19 5.40
C GLN A 358 -10.60 -7.17 5.49
N THR A 359 -9.95 -6.06 5.19
CA THR A 359 -8.48 -6.02 5.05
C THR A 359 -7.75 -6.46 6.32
N PRO A 360 -8.01 -5.89 7.51
CA PRO A 360 -7.30 -6.27 8.73
C PRO A 360 -7.72 -7.66 9.25
N THR A 361 -8.98 -8.04 9.10
CA THR A 361 -9.46 -9.35 9.58
C THR A 361 -8.94 -10.49 8.73
N LEU A 362 -8.90 -10.33 7.40
CA LEU A 362 -8.32 -11.31 6.49
C LEU A 362 -6.80 -11.46 6.71
N SER A 363 -6.08 -10.35 6.88
CA SER A 363 -4.65 -10.35 7.21
C SER A 363 -4.38 -11.07 8.54
N SER A 364 -5.24 -10.87 9.55
CA SER A 364 -5.15 -11.57 10.83
C SER A 364 -5.39 -13.08 10.67
N LEU A 365 -6.40 -13.49 9.90
CA LEU A 365 -6.64 -14.89 9.59
C LEU A 365 -5.45 -15.51 8.86
N VAL A 366 -4.89 -14.85 7.85
CA VAL A 366 -3.67 -15.30 7.15
C VAL A 366 -2.54 -15.51 8.15
N SER A 367 -2.31 -14.59 9.07
CA SER A 367 -1.29 -14.74 10.12
C SER A 367 -1.53 -15.95 11.01
N LYS A 368 -2.78 -16.16 11.46
CA LYS A 368 -3.16 -17.28 12.33
C LYS A 368 -3.01 -18.66 11.68
N PHE A 369 -3.21 -18.74 10.36
CA PHE A 369 -3.03 -19.99 9.59
C PHE A 369 -1.58 -20.18 9.11
N SER A 370 -0.72 -19.19 9.31
CA SER A 370 0.70 -19.24 8.91
C SER A 370 1.54 -19.99 9.96
N PRO A 371 2.51 -20.83 9.55
CA PRO A 371 3.55 -21.34 10.44
C PRO A 371 4.37 -20.18 11.02
N GLU A 372 4.81 -20.29 12.29
CA GLU A 372 5.53 -19.20 12.98
C GLU A 372 6.88 -18.88 12.34
N ASP A 373 7.55 -19.90 11.87
CA ASP A 373 8.85 -19.87 11.17
C ASP A 373 8.73 -19.35 9.73
N GLN A 374 7.52 -19.30 9.13
CA GLN A 374 7.29 -18.95 7.72
C GLN A 374 6.42 -17.71 7.52
N GLN A 375 6.09 -16.97 8.56
CA GLN A 375 5.24 -15.78 8.45
C GLN A 375 5.77 -14.76 7.42
N GLY A 376 7.09 -14.59 7.36
CA GLY A 376 7.71 -13.69 6.38
C GLY A 376 7.42 -14.10 4.93
N VAL A 377 7.53 -15.39 4.61
CA VAL A 377 7.23 -15.92 3.25
C VAL A 377 5.75 -15.81 2.94
N VAL A 378 4.87 -16.12 3.90
CA VAL A 378 3.41 -16.03 3.74
C VAL A 378 2.96 -14.59 3.49
N PHE A 379 3.46 -13.61 4.26
CA PHE A 379 3.14 -12.20 4.02
C PHE A 379 3.82 -11.66 2.77
N GLY A 380 4.99 -12.18 2.39
CA GLY A 380 5.59 -11.91 1.08
C GLY A 380 4.67 -12.31 -0.07
N LEU A 381 4.08 -13.52 -0.01
CA LEU A 381 3.09 -14.00 -0.98
C LEU A 381 1.81 -13.14 -0.93
N TYR A 382 1.31 -12.79 0.25
CA TYR A 382 0.13 -11.93 0.45
C TYR A 382 0.29 -10.57 -0.25
N HIS A 383 1.40 -9.90 0.00
CA HIS A 383 1.69 -8.60 -0.63
C HIS A 383 2.01 -8.74 -2.12
N GLY A 384 2.69 -9.81 -2.54
CA GLY A 384 2.93 -10.11 -3.95
C GLY A 384 1.66 -10.31 -4.75
N LEU A 385 0.69 -11.08 -4.22
CA LEU A 385 -0.64 -11.23 -4.81
C LEU A 385 -1.41 -9.91 -4.85
N GLY A 386 -1.32 -9.09 -3.80
CA GLY A 386 -1.88 -7.74 -3.79
C GLY A 386 -1.28 -6.84 -4.88
N SER A 387 0.03 -6.92 -5.10
CA SER A 387 0.70 -6.18 -6.17
C SER A 387 0.33 -6.70 -7.56
N LEU A 388 0.21 -8.02 -7.74
CA LEU A 388 -0.28 -8.61 -8.98
C LEU A 388 -1.72 -8.15 -9.29
N ALA A 389 -2.59 -8.09 -8.28
CA ALA A 389 -3.94 -7.57 -8.44
C ALA A 389 -3.94 -6.11 -8.95
N ARG A 390 -3.00 -5.28 -8.45
CA ARG A 390 -2.82 -3.89 -8.91
C ARG A 390 -2.28 -3.79 -10.34
N VAL A 391 -1.64 -4.82 -10.86
CA VAL A 391 -1.22 -4.87 -12.27
C VAL A 391 -2.39 -5.29 -13.17
N VAL A 392 -3.11 -6.37 -12.82
CA VAL A 392 -4.14 -6.95 -13.70
C VAL A 392 -5.49 -6.27 -13.58
N GLY A 393 -5.83 -5.76 -12.39
CA GLY A 393 -7.14 -5.15 -12.10
C GLY A 393 -7.45 -3.95 -13.00
N PRO A 394 -6.57 -2.93 -13.09
CA PRO A 394 -6.81 -1.76 -13.91
C PRO A 394 -6.92 -2.09 -15.39
N VAL A 395 -6.12 -3.03 -15.92
CA VAL A 395 -6.23 -3.50 -17.31
C VAL A 395 -7.62 -4.06 -17.58
N GLY A 396 -8.08 -4.97 -16.71
CA GLY A 396 -9.42 -5.55 -16.81
C GLY A 396 -10.52 -4.48 -16.70
N ALA A 397 -10.36 -3.53 -15.79
CA ALA A 397 -11.31 -2.44 -15.60
C ALA A 397 -11.41 -1.54 -16.84
N GLY A 398 -10.29 -1.14 -17.44
CA GLY A 398 -10.27 -0.31 -18.64
C GLY A 398 -10.96 -0.99 -19.83
N LEU A 399 -10.60 -2.25 -20.09
CA LEU A 399 -11.20 -3.05 -21.17
C LEU A 399 -12.72 -3.23 -21.00
N LEU A 400 -13.18 -3.41 -19.75
CA LEU A 400 -14.60 -3.56 -19.45
C LEU A 400 -15.33 -2.22 -19.56
N TYR A 401 -14.71 -1.14 -19.12
CA TYR A 401 -15.29 0.19 -19.13
C TYR A 401 -15.49 0.70 -20.57
N ASP A 402 -14.57 0.42 -21.47
CA ASP A 402 -14.68 0.74 -22.91
C ASP A 402 -15.88 0.03 -23.56
N ARG A 403 -16.25 -1.17 -23.07
CA ARG A 403 -17.43 -1.89 -23.59
C ARG A 403 -18.75 -1.37 -23.00
N HIS A 404 -18.76 -1.15 -21.70
CA HIS A 404 -19.93 -0.65 -20.98
C HIS A 404 -19.51 -0.03 -19.65
N HIS A 405 -19.93 1.21 -19.38
CA HIS A 405 -19.51 1.96 -18.18
C HIS A 405 -19.81 1.24 -16.85
N SER A 406 -20.87 0.43 -16.80
CA SER A 406 -21.23 -0.35 -15.60
C SER A 406 -20.52 -1.70 -15.49
N ALA A 407 -19.87 -2.19 -16.56
CA ALA A 407 -19.29 -3.55 -16.57
C ALA A 407 -18.19 -3.78 -15.50
N PRO A 408 -17.26 -2.85 -15.25
CA PRO A 408 -16.27 -3.04 -14.19
C PRO A 408 -16.90 -3.22 -12.80
N PHE A 409 -17.97 -2.45 -12.51
CA PHE A 409 -18.69 -2.54 -11.22
C PHE A 409 -19.42 -3.86 -11.08
N MET A 410 -20.08 -4.33 -12.15
CA MET A 410 -20.76 -5.63 -12.16
C MET A 410 -19.75 -6.78 -11.94
N VAL A 411 -18.64 -6.78 -12.66
CA VAL A 411 -17.60 -7.80 -12.53
C VAL A 411 -16.95 -7.74 -11.13
N ALA A 412 -16.62 -6.55 -10.62
CA ALA A 412 -16.12 -6.40 -9.27
C ALA A 412 -17.12 -6.88 -8.21
N GLY A 413 -18.42 -6.62 -8.41
CA GLY A 413 -19.50 -7.12 -7.56
C GLY A 413 -19.57 -8.63 -7.55
N ILE A 414 -19.48 -9.28 -8.73
CA ILE A 414 -19.47 -10.75 -8.85
C ILE A 414 -18.22 -11.33 -8.14
N ILE A 415 -17.06 -10.73 -8.34
CA ILE A 415 -15.81 -11.17 -7.69
C ILE A 415 -15.92 -11.06 -6.17
N THR A 416 -16.43 -9.95 -5.64
CA THR A 416 -16.57 -9.76 -4.19
C THR A 416 -17.64 -10.66 -3.58
N LEU A 417 -18.74 -10.89 -4.29
CA LEU A 417 -19.75 -11.89 -3.88
C LEU A 417 -19.14 -13.30 -3.85
N GLY A 418 -18.40 -13.67 -4.89
CA GLY A 418 -17.69 -14.95 -4.94
C GLY A 418 -16.69 -15.10 -3.79
N ALA A 419 -15.95 -14.03 -3.46
CA ALA A 419 -15.04 -14.01 -2.32
C ALA A 419 -15.79 -14.18 -0.98
N ALA A 420 -16.95 -13.56 -0.80
CA ALA A 420 -17.80 -13.74 0.39
C ALA A 420 -18.29 -15.19 0.51
N VAL A 421 -18.86 -15.74 -0.56
CA VAL A 421 -19.37 -17.13 -0.61
C VAL A 421 -18.22 -18.11 -0.34
N TRP A 422 -17.06 -17.90 -0.94
CA TRP A 422 -15.87 -18.73 -0.69
C TRP A 422 -15.42 -18.66 0.77
N THR A 423 -15.42 -17.46 1.37
CA THR A 423 -15.09 -17.28 2.80
C THR A 423 -16.09 -18.01 3.70
N ILE A 424 -17.39 -17.99 3.37
CA ILE A 424 -18.43 -18.74 4.10
C ILE A 424 -18.15 -20.25 3.99
N GLY A 425 -17.91 -20.75 2.78
CA GLY A 425 -17.61 -22.18 2.54
C GLY A 425 -16.36 -22.63 3.30
N LEU A 426 -15.29 -21.80 3.29
CA LEU A 426 -14.08 -22.08 4.05
C LEU A 426 -14.35 -22.14 5.56
N ARG A 427 -15.08 -21.15 6.11
CA ARG A 427 -15.46 -21.15 7.52
C ARG A 427 -16.27 -22.40 7.91
N MET A 428 -17.21 -22.80 7.06
CA MET A 428 -18.02 -24.00 7.29
C MET A 428 -17.18 -25.29 7.25
N SER A 429 -16.25 -25.40 6.32
CA SER A 429 -15.35 -26.56 6.21
C SER A 429 -14.40 -26.71 7.40
N LEU A 430 -14.04 -25.60 8.04
CA LEU A 430 -13.22 -25.60 9.27
C LEU A 430 -14.01 -25.91 10.53
N GLY A 431 -15.35 -25.80 10.50
CA GLY A 431 -16.26 -26.19 11.59
C GLY A 431 -15.90 -25.58 12.95
N ALA A 432 -15.72 -26.44 13.98
CA ALA A 432 -15.37 -26.01 15.33
C ALA A 432 -14.01 -25.29 15.42
N ARG A 433 -13.05 -25.61 14.54
CA ARG A 433 -11.74 -24.96 14.50
C ARG A 433 -11.88 -23.45 14.19
N ALA A 434 -12.80 -23.07 13.30
CA ALA A 434 -13.01 -21.63 12.98
C ALA A 434 -13.47 -20.84 14.21
N ARG A 435 -14.34 -21.43 15.08
CA ARG A 435 -14.82 -20.79 16.31
C ARG A 435 -13.69 -20.60 17.34
N GLN A 436 -12.81 -21.58 17.46
CA GLN A 436 -11.68 -21.52 18.39
C GLN A 436 -10.69 -20.39 18.01
N PHE A 437 -10.52 -20.09 16.71
CA PHE A 437 -9.73 -18.94 16.25
C PHE A 437 -10.36 -17.60 16.66
N ASP A 438 -11.68 -17.48 16.65
CA ASP A 438 -12.38 -16.26 17.09
C ASP A 438 -12.26 -16.01 18.61
N THR A 439 -12.21 -17.09 19.42
CA THR A 439 -12.16 -16.99 20.89
C THR A 439 -10.75 -16.91 21.46
N GLY A 440 -9.71 -17.05 20.64
CA GLY A 440 -8.31 -17.01 21.08
C GLY A 440 -7.88 -18.21 21.96
N THR A 441 -8.66 -19.28 22.01
CA THR A 441 -8.49 -20.44 22.91
C THR A 441 -7.68 -21.59 22.34
N LEU A 442 -7.15 -21.45 21.12
CA LEU A 442 -6.28 -22.50 20.54
C LEU A 442 -4.86 -22.38 21.07
N PRO A 443 -4.27 -23.51 21.52
CA PRO A 443 -2.82 -23.61 21.61
C PRO A 443 -2.19 -23.44 20.23
N PRO A 444 -1.01 -22.83 20.11
CA PRO A 444 -0.36 -22.70 18.82
C PRO A 444 -0.08 -24.10 18.26
N LYS A 445 -0.81 -24.46 17.20
CA LYS A 445 -0.49 -25.41 16.14
C LYS A 445 -0.07 -26.83 16.46
N THR A 446 -0.94 -27.73 16.13
CA THR A 446 -0.53 -28.99 15.49
C THR A 446 -1.09 -28.97 14.06
N VAL A 447 -0.20 -28.85 13.06
CA VAL A 447 -0.52 -29.18 11.67
C VAL A 447 -0.80 -30.68 11.64
N PRO A 448 -1.97 -31.18 11.18
CA PRO A 448 -2.13 -32.59 11.00
C PRO A 448 -1.18 -33.04 9.88
N GLU A 449 -0.27 -33.92 10.22
CA GLU A 449 0.39 -34.80 9.25
C GLU A 449 -0.70 -35.69 8.63
N THR A 450 -1.17 -35.34 7.42
CA THR A 450 -1.75 -36.29 6.45
C THR A 450 -1.59 -35.73 5.04
#